data_f01c2025627adc3559c120684f1bb3c8
#
_entry.id   f01c2025627adc3559c120684f1bb3c8
#
_cell.length_a   1.000
_cell.length_b   1.000
_cell.length_c   1.000
_cell.angle_alpha   90.00
_cell.angle_beta   90.00
_cell.angle_gamma   90.00
#
_symmetry.space_group_name_H-M   'P 1'
#
loop_
_entity.id
_entity.type
_entity.pdbx_description
1 polymer ?
#
loop_
_entity_poly.entity_id
_entity_poly.type
_entity_poly.pdbx_seq_one_letter_code
_entity_poly.pdbx_strand_id
1 'polypeptide(L)'
;EANDFDGALRVAIQQVRSGANIIDVNMDEGMLDSVACMERFLNLVATEPEVAKVPIMIDSSDWEVIEAGVKCVQGKPIVNSISLKDGSEEFARKGRFVKNHGAAVVVMAFDERGQAESVERKLEICERSYRILVEEVGLNPMNIIFDSNVLAVGTGIEDHNKFAIN
;
A
#
# COMPACT_ATOMS: atom_id res chain seq x y z
N GLU A 1 20.19 10.89 0.62
CA GLU A 1 21.00 11.84 -0.16
C GLU A 1 22.15 11.20 -0.95
N ALA A 2 22.59 9.98 -0.65
CA ALA A 2 23.81 9.41 -1.21
C ALA A 2 23.61 8.11 -1.99
N ASN A 3 22.40 7.77 -2.46
CA ASN A 3 22.15 6.46 -3.07
C ASN A 3 22.65 5.28 -2.21
N ASP A 4 22.54 5.40 -0.87
CA ASP A 4 23.01 4.39 0.08
C ASP A 4 22.00 3.24 0.21
N PHE A 5 21.86 2.49 -0.86
CA PHE A 5 20.99 1.30 -0.89
C PHE A 5 21.46 0.20 0.06
N ASP A 6 22.78 0.09 0.28
CA ASP A 6 23.34 -0.87 1.25
C ASP A 6 22.96 -0.48 2.69
N GLY A 7 22.93 0.82 3.00
CA GLY A 7 22.43 1.33 4.26
C GLY A 7 20.94 1.02 4.46
N ALA A 8 20.11 1.24 3.44
CA ALA A 8 18.68 0.91 3.47
C ALA A 8 18.46 -0.60 3.65
N LEU A 9 19.24 -1.44 2.96
CA LEU A 9 19.17 -2.89 3.12
C LEU A 9 19.51 -3.32 4.54
N ARG A 10 20.55 -2.74 5.16
CA ARG A 10 20.89 -3.01 6.57
C ARG A 10 19.75 -2.67 7.52
N VAL A 11 19.01 -1.58 7.26
CA VAL A 11 17.83 -1.22 8.04
C VAL A 11 16.73 -2.28 7.88
N ALA A 12 16.45 -2.71 6.67
CA ALA A 12 15.46 -3.76 6.41
C ALA A 12 15.83 -5.08 7.13
N ILE A 13 17.10 -5.50 7.08
CA ILE A 13 17.59 -6.68 7.81
C ILE A 13 17.35 -6.51 9.32
N GLN A 14 17.70 -5.35 9.88
CA GLN A 14 17.52 -5.07 11.30
C GLN A 14 16.02 -5.13 11.69
N GLN A 15 15.13 -4.59 10.87
CA GLN A 15 13.68 -4.64 11.12
C GLN A 15 13.17 -6.08 11.16
N VAL A 16 13.58 -6.92 10.20
CA VAL A 16 13.20 -8.35 10.18
C VAL A 16 13.75 -9.09 11.40
N ARG A 17 15.01 -8.86 11.77
CA ARG A 17 15.62 -9.44 12.99
C ARG A 17 14.91 -8.98 14.26
N SER A 18 14.36 -7.78 14.27
CA SER A 18 13.57 -7.23 15.37
C SER A 18 12.10 -7.67 15.38
N GLY A 19 11.70 -8.53 14.45
CA GLY A 19 10.36 -9.15 14.43
C GLY A 19 9.38 -8.55 13.43
N ALA A 20 9.82 -7.73 12.47
CA ALA A 20 8.95 -7.25 11.40
C ALA A 20 8.42 -8.42 10.57
N ASN A 21 7.09 -8.44 10.37
CA ASN A 21 6.40 -9.44 9.56
C ASN A 21 6.20 -9.01 8.10
N ILE A 22 6.33 -7.72 7.83
CA ILE A 22 6.22 -7.08 6.52
C ILE A 22 7.24 -5.96 6.49
N ILE A 23 7.89 -5.75 5.35
CA ILE A 23 8.72 -4.56 5.09
C ILE A 23 7.98 -3.66 4.12
N ASP A 24 7.70 -2.45 4.56
CA ASP A 24 7.15 -1.37 3.73
C ASP A 24 8.28 -0.60 3.07
N VAL A 25 8.16 -0.39 1.76
CA VAL A 25 9.16 0.32 0.95
C VAL A 25 8.49 1.48 0.22
N ASN A 26 8.92 2.70 0.59
CA ASN A 26 8.49 3.95 -0.04
C ASN A 26 9.70 4.69 -0.61
N MET A 27 9.60 5.17 -1.85
CA MET A 27 10.60 5.95 -2.57
C MET A 27 10.07 7.30 -3.04
N ASP A 28 8.98 7.78 -2.44
CA ASP A 28 8.34 9.07 -2.80
C ASP A 28 9.16 10.24 -2.24
N GLU A 29 10.16 10.66 -2.99
CA GLU A 29 10.99 11.82 -2.68
C GLU A 29 11.11 12.68 -3.94
N GLY A 30 10.77 13.97 -3.83
CA GLY A 30 10.63 14.88 -4.97
C GLY A 30 11.88 15.12 -5.83
N MET A 31 13.04 14.65 -5.40
CA MET A 31 14.32 14.80 -6.12
C MET A 31 14.85 13.45 -6.64
N LEU A 32 14.10 12.36 -6.47
CA LEU A 32 14.50 11.03 -6.92
C LEU A 32 13.71 10.60 -8.16
N ASP A 33 14.36 9.78 -8.99
CA ASP A 33 13.67 8.89 -9.92
C ASP A 33 13.13 7.71 -9.10
N SER A 34 11.90 7.87 -8.60
CA SER A 34 11.28 6.92 -7.67
C SER A 34 11.09 5.55 -8.31
N VAL A 35 10.80 5.47 -9.61
CA VAL A 35 10.70 4.21 -10.35
C VAL A 35 12.03 3.47 -10.34
N ALA A 36 13.10 4.11 -10.79
CA ALA A 36 14.43 3.49 -10.85
C ALA A 36 14.95 3.13 -9.44
N CYS A 37 14.67 3.97 -8.43
CA CYS A 37 15.05 3.69 -7.04
C CYS A 37 14.30 2.48 -6.46
N MET A 38 12.99 2.38 -6.70
CA MET A 38 12.17 1.26 -6.27
C MET A 38 12.66 -0.06 -6.90
N GLU A 39 12.84 -0.09 -8.22
CA GLU A 39 13.35 -1.26 -8.92
C GLU A 39 14.72 -1.69 -8.40
N ARG A 40 15.65 -0.74 -8.26
CA ARG A 40 17.00 -1.03 -7.79
C ARG A 40 17.00 -1.60 -6.38
N PHE A 41 16.24 -0.99 -5.47
CA PHE A 41 16.19 -1.44 -4.07
C PHE A 41 15.55 -2.82 -3.94
N LEU A 42 14.43 -3.06 -4.61
CA LEU A 42 13.74 -4.35 -4.57
C LEU A 42 14.56 -5.49 -5.18
N ASN A 43 15.30 -5.21 -6.26
CA ASN A 43 16.24 -6.18 -6.81
C ASN A 43 17.38 -6.49 -5.83
N LEU A 44 17.87 -5.50 -5.07
CA LEU A 44 18.85 -5.72 -4.02
C LEU A 44 18.25 -6.55 -2.87
N VAL A 45 17.05 -6.22 -2.42
CA VAL A 45 16.30 -6.99 -1.40
C VAL A 45 16.13 -8.46 -1.81
N ALA A 46 15.84 -8.73 -3.08
CA ALA A 46 15.67 -10.08 -3.59
C ALA A 46 16.93 -10.94 -3.46
N THR A 47 18.12 -10.34 -3.34
CA THR A 47 19.38 -11.04 -3.12
C THR A 47 19.70 -11.30 -1.65
N GLU A 48 18.90 -10.73 -0.73
CA GLU A 48 19.11 -10.85 0.72
C GLU A 48 18.09 -11.82 1.34
N PRO A 49 18.48 -13.07 1.66
CA PRO A 49 17.55 -14.10 2.14
C PRO A 49 16.83 -13.74 3.44
N GLU A 50 17.46 -12.94 4.31
CA GLU A 50 16.84 -12.54 5.57
C GLU A 50 15.64 -11.60 5.35
N VAL A 51 15.68 -10.75 4.36
CA VAL A 51 14.58 -9.83 4.03
C VAL A 51 13.59 -10.49 3.07
N ALA A 52 14.09 -11.23 2.08
CA ALA A 52 13.25 -11.89 1.08
C ALA A 52 12.27 -12.94 1.65
N LYS A 53 12.44 -13.37 2.89
CA LYS A 53 11.53 -14.32 3.57
C LYS A 53 10.22 -13.68 4.07
N VAL A 54 10.15 -12.36 4.17
CA VAL A 54 8.94 -11.64 4.59
C VAL A 54 8.29 -10.93 3.40
N PRO A 55 6.96 -10.73 3.39
CA PRO A 55 6.29 -9.98 2.34
C PRO A 55 6.82 -8.54 2.25
N ILE A 56 6.90 -8.03 1.03
CA ILE A 56 7.21 -6.62 0.76
C ILE A 56 5.91 -5.88 0.45
N MET A 57 5.70 -4.77 1.14
CA MET A 57 4.68 -3.79 0.83
C MET A 57 5.31 -2.70 -0.01
N ILE A 58 4.71 -2.42 -1.16
CA ILE A 58 5.16 -1.39 -2.10
C ILE A 58 4.26 -0.19 -1.90
N ASP A 59 4.82 0.87 -1.36
CA ASP A 59 4.12 2.09 -1.00
C ASP A 59 4.54 3.24 -1.91
N SER A 60 3.58 3.80 -2.63
CA SER A 60 3.77 5.03 -3.40
C SER A 60 2.45 5.73 -3.70
N SER A 61 2.50 7.05 -3.78
CA SER A 61 1.43 7.89 -4.32
C SER A 61 1.37 7.84 -5.86
N ASP A 62 2.46 7.42 -6.51
CA ASP A 62 2.57 7.27 -7.96
C ASP A 62 2.35 5.81 -8.38
N TRP A 63 1.35 5.61 -9.24
CA TRP A 63 0.99 4.28 -9.71
C TRP A 63 2.09 3.63 -10.57
N GLU A 64 2.89 4.40 -11.31
CA GLU A 64 4.00 3.86 -12.10
C GLU A 64 5.07 3.22 -11.20
N VAL A 65 5.33 3.80 -10.03
CA VAL A 65 6.24 3.24 -9.02
C VAL A 65 5.70 1.93 -8.46
N ILE A 66 4.39 1.87 -8.17
CA ILE A 66 3.72 0.63 -7.73
C ILE A 66 3.87 -0.47 -8.79
N GLU A 67 3.58 -0.15 -10.07
CA GLU A 67 3.69 -1.13 -11.16
C GLU A 67 5.11 -1.66 -11.34
N ALA A 68 6.09 -0.79 -11.25
CA ALA A 68 7.51 -1.17 -11.33
C ALA A 68 7.91 -2.06 -10.15
N GLY A 69 7.56 -1.66 -8.94
CA GLY A 69 7.89 -2.40 -7.72
C GLY A 69 7.26 -3.79 -7.69
N VAL A 70 5.98 -3.93 -8.04
CA VAL A 70 5.29 -5.23 -8.07
C VAL A 70 5.99 -6.23 -8.99
N LYS A 71 6.53 -5.77 -10.12
CA LYS A 71 7.26 -6.62 -11.09
C LYS A 71 8.61 -7.12 -10.57
N CYS A 72 9.18 -6.47 -9.56
CA CYS A 72 10.47 -6.83 -8.97
C CYS A 72 10.37 -7.81 -7.80
N VAL A 73 9.19 -7.99 -7.20
CA VAL A 73 9.03 -8.81 -6.00
C VAL A 73 8.69 -10.25 -6.34
N GLN A 74 9.37 -11.20 -5.69
CA GLN A 74 9.01 -12.61 -5.72
C GLN A 74 7.99 -12.94 -4.61
N GLY A 75 7.05 -13.85 -4.90
CA GLY A 75 6.01 -14.22 -3.96
C GLY A 75 4.79 -13.28 -4.03
N LYS A 76 4.17 -13.00 -2.89
CA LYS A 76 2.98 -12.15 -2.80
C LYS A 76 3.34 -10.76 -2.25
N PRO A 77 3.47 -9.73 -3.09
CA PRO A 77 3.62 -8.36 -2.60
C PRO A 77 2.28 -7.82 -2.07
N ILE A 78 2.38 -6.70 -1.34
CA ILE A 78 1.22 -5.91 -0.93
C ILE A 78 1.33 -4.54 -1.60
N VAL A 79 0.28 -4.12 -2.29
CA VAL A 79 0.19 -2.78 -2.89
C VAL A 79 -0.38 -1.81 -1.86
N ASN A 80 0.32 -0.73 -1.58
CA ASN A 80 -0.13 0.35 -0.71
C ASN A 80 -0.09 1.67 -1.51
N SER A 81 -1.19 2.20 -1.95
CA SER A 81 -2.58 1.78 -1.79
C SER A 81 -3.40 2.14 -3.04
N ILE A 82 -4.64 1.67 -3.07
CA ILE A 82 -5.64 2.15 -4.02
C ILE A 82 -6.83 2.76 -3.29
N SER A 83 -7.55 3.62 -3.98
CA SER A 83 -8.76 4.25 -3.45
C SER A 83 -9.70 4.66 -4.58
N LEU A 84 -10.93 4.99 -4.23
CA LEU A 84 -11.95 5.48 -5.17
C LEU A 84 -11.79 6.98 -5.52
N LYS A 85 -10.70 7.64 -5.10
CA LYS A 85 -10.48 9.08 -5.35
C LYS A 85 -10.55 9.44 -6.84
N ASP A 86 -10.09 8.56 -7.71
CA ASP A 86 -10.04 8.75 -9.16
C ASP A 86 -11.23 8.06 -9.88
N GLY A 87 -12.25 7.62 -9.12
CA GLY A 87 -13.45 6.98 -9.62
C GLY A 87 -13.36 5.45 -9.74
N SER A 88 -14.52 4.84 -9.98
CA SER A 88 -14.67 3.37 -9.98
C SER A 88 -13.93 2.68 -11.12
N GLU A 89 -13.84 3.29 -12.29
CA GLU A 89 -13.19 2.69 -13.46
C GLU A 89 -11.67 2.53 -13.24
N GLU A 90 -11.02 3.60 -12.77
CA GLU A 90 -9.60 3.59 -12.45
C GLU A 90 -9.30 2.67 -11.27
N PHE A 91 -10.16 2.67 -10.26
CA PHE A 91 -10.07 1.76 -9.13
C PHE A 91 -10.13 0.28 -9.57
N ALA A 92 -11.09 -0.06 -10.44
CA ALA A 92 -11.20 -1.41 -11.00
C ALA A 92 -9.99 -1.78 -11.88
N ARG A 93 -9.43 -0.82 -12.63
CA ARG A 93 -8.21 -1.02 -13.43
C ARG A 93 -7.03 -1.41 -12.53
N LYS A 94 -6.81 -0.64 -11.46
CA LYS A 94 -5.78 -0.92 -10.45
C LYS A 94 -6.03 -2.28 -9.76
N GLY A 95 -7.28 -2.58 -9.41
CA GLY A 95 -7.69 -3.87 -8.85
C GLY A 95 -7.37 -5.05 -9.77
N ARG A 96 -7.60 -4.93 -11.08
CA ARG A 96 -7.23 -5.95 -12.08
C ARG A 96 -5.72 -6.17 -12.15
N PHE A 97 -4.95 -5.10 -12.07
CA PHE A 97 -3.48 -5.21 -12.00
C PHE A 97 -3.04 -6.01 -10.77
N VAL A 98 -3.55 -5.66 -9.58
CA VAL A 98 -3.28 -6.38 -8.32
C VAL A 98 -3.60 -7.86 -8.44
N LYS A 99 -4.81 -8.19 -8.94
CA LYS A 99 -5.25 -9.56 -9.16
C LYS A 99 -4.32 -10.34 -10.09
N ASN A 100 -3.95 -9.74 -11.23
CA ASN A 100 -3.16 -10.41 -12.26
C ASN A 100 -1.71 -10.70 -11.79
N HIS A 101 -1.20 -9.93 -10.83
CA HIS A 101 0.11 -10.15 -10.22
C HIS A 101 0.07 -10.97 -8.93
N GLY A 102 -1.11 -11.46 -8.52
CA GLY A 102 -1.26 -12.25 -7.29
C GLY A 102 -0.98 -11.48 -6.00
N ALA A 103 -1.02 -10.15 -6.04
CA ALA A 103 -0.76 -9.29 -4.92
C ALA A 103 -1.95 -9.19 -3.94
N ALA A 104 -1.66 -8.77 -2.71
CA ALA A 104 -2.64 -8.18 -1.80
C ALA A 104 -2.66 -6.65 -1.97
N VAL A 105 -3.69 -5.98 -1.44
CA VAL A 105 -3.85 -4.54 -1.61
C VAL A 105 -4.44 -3.87 -0.38
N VAL A 106 -3.87 -2.73 -0.03
CA VAL A 106 -4.46 -1.79 0.92
C VAL A 106 -5.45 -0.90 0.18
N VAL A 107 -6.67 -0.81 0.69
CA VAL A 107 -7.76 0.01 0.17
C VAL A 107 -8.09 1.10 1.17
N MET A 108 -7.82 2.34 0.82
CA MET A 108 -8.12 3.48 1.68
C MET A 108 -9.60 3.87 1.59
N ALA A 109 -10.19 4.24 2.73
CA ALA A 109 -11.54 4.81 2.81
C ALA A 109 -11.56 6.26 2.27
N PHE A 110 -11.32 6.41 0.97
CA PHE A 110 -11.19 7.66 0.24
C PHE A 110 -11.90 7.53 -1.12
N ASP A 111 -12.82 8.44 -1.41
CA ASP A 111 -13.53 8.48 -2.70
C ASP A 111 -13.41 9.86 -3.38
N GLU A 112 -14.19 10.08 -4.43
CA GLU A 112 -14.21 11.30 -5.23
C GLU A 112 -14.58 12.55 -4.40
N ARG A 113 -15.19 12.37 -3.22
CA ARG A 113 -15.55 13.46 -2.28
C ARG A 113 -14.48 13.72 -1.22
N GLY A 114 -13.42 12.89 -1.17
CA GLY A 114 -12.35 13.00 -0.19
C GLY A 114 -12.30 11.84 0.80
N GLN A 115 -11.45 11.98 1.81
CA GLN A 115 -11.30 10.99 2.88
C GLN A 115 -12.58 10.88 3.72
N ALA A 116 -12.88 9.66 4.16
CA ALA A 116 -14.01 9.41 5.05
C ALA A 116 -13.65 9.83 6.48
N GLU A 117 -14.46 10.71 7.04
CA GLU A 117 -14.34 11.16 8.43
C GLU A 117 -15.35 10.47 9.35
N SER A 118 -16.59 10.22 8.88
CA SER A 118 -17.62 9.54 9.68
C SER A 118 -17.62 8.02 9.45
N VAL A 119 -18.17 7.28 10.42
CA VAL A 119 -18.34 5.82 10.36
C VAL A 119 -19.16 5.42 9.14
N GLU A 120 -20.27 6.14 8.89
CA GLU A 120 -21.18 5.85 7.78
C GLU A 120 -20.46 6.00 6.44
N ARG A 121 -19.63 7.04 6.31
CA ARG A 121 -18.82 7.26 5.10
C ARG A 121 -17.76 6.19 4.91
N LYS A 122 -17.10 5.78 5.99
CA LYS A 122 -16.11 4.69 5.94
C LYS A 122 -16.76 3.39 5.45
N LEU A 123 -17.91 3.04 6.01
CA LEU A 123 -18.67 1.86 5.61
C LEU A 123 -19.13 1.94 4.15
N GLU A 124 -19.72 3.07 3.72
CA GLU A 124 -20.15 3.29 2.34
C GLU A 124 -19.00 3.05 1.33
N ILE A 125 -17.84 3.65 1.60
CA ILE A 125 -16.66 3.53 0.72
C ILE A 125 -16.08 2.12 0.74
N CYS A 126 -15.95 1.52 1.92
CA CYS A 126 -15.42 0.16 2.05
C CYS A 126 -16.33 -0.87 1.37
N GLU A 127 -17.65 -0.77 1.55
CA GLU A 127 -18.61 -1.66 0.87
C GLU A 127 -18.56 -1.48 -0.66
N ARG A 128 -18.53 -0.25 -1.15
CA ARG A 128 -18.43 0.03 -2.59
C ARG A 128 -17.13 -0.53 -3.15
N SER A 129 -16.00 -0.31 -2.46
CA SER A 129 -14.69 -0.84 -2.85
C SER A 129 -14.68 -2.36 -2.86
N TYR A 130 -15.27 -3.00 -1.84
CA TYR A 130 -15.36 -4.45 -1.75
C TYR A 130 -16.15 -5.03 -2.93
N ARG A 131 -17.32 -4.48 -3.24
CA ARG A 131 -18.13 -4.95 -4.38
C ARG A 131 -17.38 -4.88 -5.70
N ILE A 132 -16.74 -3.74 -5.99
CA ILE A 132 -15.96 -3.58 -7.22
C ILE A 132 -14.82 -4.62 -7.27
N LEU A 133 -14.04 -4.75 -6.20
CA LEU A 133 -12.88 -5.64 -6.21
C LEU A 133 -13.27 -7.12 -6.27
N VAL A 134 -14.30 -7.52 -5.53
CA VAL A 134 -14.69 -8.93 -5.41
C VAL A 134 -15.64 -9.34 -6.53
N GLU A 135 -16.70 -8.56 -6.78
CA GLU A 135 -17.77 -8.96 -7.69
C GLU A 135 -17.44 -8.63 -9.16
N GLU A 136 -16.81 -7.46 -9.42
CA GLU A 136 -16.51 -7.04 -10.79
C GLU A 136 -15.11 -7.47 -11.24
N VAL A 137 -14.09 -7.29 -10.38
CA VAL A 137 -12.69 -7.64 -10.69
C VAL A 137 -12.44 -9.13 -10.41
N GLY A 138 -13.11 -9.71 -9.42
CA GLY A 138 -12.89 -11.09 -8.97
C GLY A 138 -11.59 -11.25 -8.18
N LEU A 139 -11.19 -10.25 -7.41
CA LEU A 139 -10.09 -10.35 -6.46
C LEU A 139 -10.53 -11.20 -5.26
N ASN A 140 -9.62 -12.06 -4.77
CA ASN A 140 -9.92 -12.83 -3.57
C ASN A 140 -10.06 -11.89 -2.35
N PRO A 141 -11.16 -11.96 -1.57
CA PRO A 141 -11.38 -11.10 -0.41
C PRO A 141 -10.24 -11.15 0.61
N MET A 142 -9.56 -12.30 0.73
CA MET A 142 -8.40 -12.46 1.63
C MET A 142 -7.16 -11.64 1.22
N ASN A 143 -7.18 -11.02 0.06
CA ASN A 143 -6.12 -10.16 -0.44
C ASN A 143 -6.44 -8.66 -0.25
N ILE A 144 -7.54 -8.31 0.42
CA ILE A 144 -7.97 -6.93 0.65
C ILE A 144 -7.71 -6.56 2.10
N ILE A 145 -7.02 -5.45 2.31
CA ILE A 145 -6.76 -4.84 3.61
C ILE A 145 -7.41 -3.45 3.58
N PHE A 146 -8.39 -3.20 4.45
CA PHE A 146 -9.00 -1.87 4.53
C PHE A 146 -8.22 -0.97 5.47
N ASP A 147 -7.86 0.22 4.99
CA ASP A 147 -7.41 1.34 5.80
C ASP A 147 -8.59 2.32 5.98
N SER A 148 -9.11 2.33 7.20
CA SER A 148 -10.24 3.18 7.57
C SER A 148 -9.85 4.63 7.87
N ASN A 149 -8.62 5.05 7.56
CA ASN A 149 -8.08 6.39 7.83
C ASN A 149 -8.20 6.78 9.32
N VAL A 150 -7.41 6.14 10.17
CA VAL A 150 -7.27 6.55 11.57
C VAL A 150 -6.45 7.85 11.59
N LEU A 151 -7.14 8.98 11.67
CA LEU A 151 -6.53 10.29 11.69
C LEU A 151 -5.89 10.60 13.05
N ALA A 152 -4.96 11.57 13.07
CA ALA A 152 -4.21 11.92 14.28
C ALA A 152 -5.17 12.38 15.40
N VAL A 153 -4.94 11.85 16.60
CA VAL A 153 -5.59 12.30 17.84
C VAL A 153 -4.89 13.53 18.41
N GLY A 154 -5.57 14.30 19.26
CA GLY A 154 -4.97 15.48 19.90
C GLY A 154 -4.90 16.72 19.00
N THR A 155 -5.66 16.75 17.92
CA THR A 155 -5.76 17.87 16.98
C THR A 155 -6.62 19.03 17.48
N GLY A 156 -7.34 18.84 18.62
CA GLY A 156 -8.36 19.79 19.11
C GLY A 156 -9.73 19.63 18.48
N ILE A 157 -9.89 18.71 17.54
CA ILE A 157 -11.17 18.35 16.91
C ILE A 157 -11.74 17.14 17.67
N GLU A 158 -12.88 17.31 18.35
CA GLU A 158 -13.45 16.29 19.23
C GLU A 158 -13.79 14.99 18.50
N ASP A 159 -14.26 15.08 17.25
CA ASP A 159 -14.61 13.92 16.44
C ASP A 159 -13.40 13.02 16.13
N HIS A 160 -12.19 13.58 16.06
CA HIS A 160 -10.96 12.83 15.82
C HIS A 160 -10.58 11.91 16.99
N ASN A 161 -11.05 12.18 18.21
CA ASN A 161 -10.73 11.38 19.38
C ASN A 161 -11.33 9.97 19.35
N LYS A 162 -12.28 9.71 18.47
CA LYS A 162 -13.00 8.44 18.36
C LYS A 162 -12.64 7.63 17.11
N PHE A 163 -11.83 8.16 16.19
CA PHE A 163 -11.55 7.48 14.92
C PHE A 163 -10.91 6.09 15.05
N ALA A 164 -10.12 5.87 16.09
CA ALA A 164 -9.51 4.57 16.33
C ALA A 164 -10.46 3.55 17.01
N ILE A 165 -11.61 4.01 17.49
CA ILE A 165 -12.60 3.20 18.21
C ILE A 165 -13.79 2.87 17.30
N ASN A 166 -14.09 3.78 16.38
CA ASN A 166 -15.15 3.68 15.40
C ASN A 166 -14.63 3.02 14.13
#